data_f488dcbf3bc535fc80f89e27e8bf5a9c
#
_entry.id   f488dcbf3bc535fc80f89e27e8bf5a9c
#
_cell.length_a   1.000
_cell.length_b   1.000
_cell.length_c   1.000
_cell.angle_alpha   90.00
_cell.angle_beta   90.00
_cell.angle_gamma   90.00
#
_symmetry.space_group_name_H-M   'P 1'
#
loop_
_entity.id
_entity.type
_entity.pdbx_description
1 polymer ?
#
loop_
_entity_poly.entity_id
_entity_poly.type
_entity_poly.pdbx_seq_one_letter_code
_entity_poly.pdbx_strand_id
1 'polypeptide(L)'
;ASLYHRENYYQEAFDLCRQMSQIVANQEQTEQKKLYGLRFMITKERLQMYIKLRNAAQAQLQLNTLDNLAEESGNPELTEELLYTKTDYFYIFEQKKEGDAAFNKLISQYREKKEYGKVSECYQNLIAIARKANNTSLMEQTYEKYMVWTDSVKMLTAEDKLDALQQKYDSSLQTIQEKEDRLS
;
A
#
# COMPACT_ATOMS: atom_id res chain seq x y z
N ALA A 1 -14.89 -2.20 -26.16
CA ALA A 1 -16.08 -1.47 -25.73
C ALA A 1 -16.06 -0.08 -26.35
N SER A 2 -17.22 0.39 -26.86
CA SER A 2 -17.29 1.73 -27.43
C SER A 2 -17.01 2.78 -26.33
N LEU A 3 -16.52 3.96 -26.75
CA LEU A 3 -16.26 5.10 -25.86
C LEU A 3 -17.50 5.43 -25.00
N TYR A 4 -18.68 5.30 -25.60
CA TYR A 4 -19.98 5.52 -24.94
C TYR A 4 -20.19 4.59 -23.73
N HIS A 5 -19.93 3.29 -23.86
CA HIS A 5 -20.05 2.33 -22.76
C HIS A 5 -19.05 2.62 -21.65
N ARG A 6 -17.86 3.06 -21.98
CA ARG A 6 -16.84 3.44 -21.01
C ARG A 6 -17.24 4.67 -20.22
N GLU A 7 -17.75 5.70 -20.88
CA GLU A 7 -18.23 6.93 -20.24
C GLU A 7 -19.40 6.65 -19.30
N ASN A 8 -20.37 5.83 -19.72
CA ASN A 8 -21.50 5.42 -18.89
C ASN A 8 -21.05 4.65 -17.64
N TYR A 9 -20.08 3.75 -17.79
CA TYR A 9 -19.54 2.99 -16.66
C TYR A 9 -18.96 3.92 -15.60
N TYR A 10 -18.17 4.90 -15.99
CA TYR A 10 -17.58 5.86 -15.04
C TYR A 10 -18.64 6.77 -14.42
N GLN A 11 -19.62 7.18 -15.19
CA GLN A 11 -20.74 7.98 -14.68
C GLN A 11 -21.48 7.23 -13.58
N GLU A 12 -21.82 5.99 -13.82
CA GLU A 12 -22.48 5.12 -12.84
C GLU A 12 -21.63 4.90 -11.60
N ALA A 13 -20.34 4.70 -11.79
CA ALA A 13 -19.39 4.49 -10.68
C ALA A 13 -19.27 5.76 -9.81
N PHE A 14 -19.21 6.95 -10.40
CA PHE A 14 -19.21 8.21 -9.66
C PHE A 14 -20.53 8.43 -8.93
N ASP A 15 -21.65 8.10 -9.55
CA ASP A 15 -22.96 8.20 -8.91
C ASP A 15 -23.07 7.26 -7.70
N LEU A 16 -22.54 6.06 -7.81
CA LEU A 16 -22.49 5.11 -6.69
C LEU A 16 -21.61 5.66 -5.55
N CYS A 17 -20.46 6.24 -5.85
CA CYS A 17 -19.60 6.89 -4.84
C CYS A 17 -20.36 8.02 -4.13
N ARG A 18 -21.14 8.79 -4.85
CA ARG A 18 -21.96 9.87 -4.28
C ARG A 18 -23.01 9.31 -3.32
N GLN A 19 -23.69 8.24 -3.73
CA GLN A 19 -24.70 7.56 -2.88
C GLN A 19 -24.03 6.99 -1.61
N MET A 20 -22.88 6.34 -1.74
CA MET A 20 -22.13 5.81 -0.61
C MET A 20 -21.70 6.93 0.34
N SER A 21 -21.23 8.07 -0.19
CA SER A 21 -20.88 9.24 0.61
C SER A 21 -22.05 9.77 1.42
N GLN A 22 -23.26 9.78 0.83
CA GLN A 22 -24.46 10.22 1.53
C GLN A 22 -24.84 9.26 2.67
N ILE A 23 -24.74 7.96 2.44
CA ILE A 23 -24.98 6.94 3.46
C ILE A 23 -23.99 7.09 4.62
N VAL A 24 -22.70 7.29 4.31
CA VAL A 24 -21.66 7.52 5.32
C VAL A 24 -21.96 8.78 6.14
N ALA A 25 -22.32 9.88 5.48
CA ALA A 25 -22.66 11.14 6.17
C ALA A 25 -23.83 10.95 7.14
N ASN A 26 -24.88 10.22 6.73
CA ASN A 26 -26.03 9.91 7.58
C ASN A 26 -25.61 9.04 8.78
N GLN A 27 -24.78 8.04 8.55
CA GLN A 27 -24.27 7.17 9.62
C GLN A 27 -23.40 7.93 10.61
N GLU A 28 -22.58 8.86 10.13
CA GLU A 28 -21.76 9.72 10.99
C GLU A 28 -22.61 10.59 11.92
N GLN A 29 -23.73 11.13 11.40
CA GLN A 29 -24.66 11.90 12.22
C GLN A 29 -25.31 11.03 13.29
N THR A 30 -25.72 9.81 12.95
CA THR A 30 -26.34 8.86 13.88
C THR A 30 -25.37 8.43 14.98
N GLU A 31 -24.11 8.10 14.62
CA GLU A 31 -23.10 7.64 15.55
C GLU A 31 -22.34 8.79 16.25
N GLN A 32 -22.51 10.02 15.79
CA GLN A 32 -21.79 11.22 16.25
C GLN A 32 -20.26 11.07 16.21
N LYS A 33 -19.76 10.41 15.16
CA LYS A 33 -18.34 10.25 14.92
C LYS A 33 -18.04 10.21 13.43
N LYS A 34 -16.82 10.63 13.05
CA LYS A 34 -16.38 10.61 11.66
C LYS A 34 -15.86 9.21 11.30
N LEU A 35 -16.32 8.68 10.17
CA LEU A 35 -15.97 7.34 9.68
C LEU A 35 -14.84 7.44 8.65
N TYR A 36 -13.62 7.64 9.14
CA TYR A 36 -12.44 7.89 8.31
C TYR A 36 -12.15 6.75 7.32
N GLY A 37 -12.23 5.50 7.76
CA GLY A 37 -11.95 4.34 6.91
C GLY A 37 -12.87 4.26 5.70
N LEU A 38 -14.18 4.48 5.90
CA LEU A 38 -15.16 4.47 4.82
C LEU A 38 -14.99 5.67 3.88
N ARG A 39 -14.75 6.86 4.44
CA ARG A 39 -14.45 8.06 3.63
C ARG A 39 -13.19 7.88 2.80
N PHE A 40 -12.16 7.31 3.37
CA PHE A 40 -10.91 7.01 2.69
C PHE A 40 -11.15 6.06 1.51
N MET A 41 -11.88 4.98 1.74
CA MET A 41 -12.19 3.98 0.71
C MET A 41 -12.94 4.60 -0.48
N ILE A 42 -13.97 5.40 -0.20
CA ILE A 42 -14.77 6.06 -1.26
C ILE A 42 -13.91 7.05 -2.05
N THR A 43 -13.10 7.86 -1.37
CA THR A 43 -12.21 8.82 -2.00
C THR A 43 -11.15 8.13 -2.86
N LYS A 44 -10.61 7.01 -2.38
CA LYS A 44 -9.65 6.19 -3.12
C LYS A 44 -10.28 5.63 -4.41
N GLU A 45 -11.52 5.17 -4.36
CA GLU A 45 -12.24 4.70 -5.55
C GLU A 45 -12.42 5.84 -6.58
N ARG A 46 -12.78 7.04 -6.14
CA ARG A 46 -12.83 8.21 -7.02
C ARG A 46 -11.47 8.51 -7.65
N LEU A 47 -10.41 8.48 -6.85
CA LEU A 47 -9.05 8.70 -7.34
C LEU A 47 -8.71 7.70 -8.44
N GLN A 48 -8.97 6.42 -8.24
CA GLN A 48 -8.68 5.38 -9.22
C GLN A 48 -9.44 5.60 -10.53
N MET A 49 -10.68 6.05 -10.47
CA MET A 49 -11.46 6.39 -11.65
C MET A 49 -10.86 7.58 -12.40
N TYR A 50 -10.48 8.64 -11.69
CA TYR A 50 -9.83 9.80 -12.33
C TYR A 50 -8.46 9.45 -12.92
N ILE A 51 -7.72 8.54 -12.29
CA ILE A 51 -6.47 8.01 -12.87
C ILE A 51 -6.75 7.29 -14.19
N LYS A 52 -7.75 6.44 -14.24
CA LYS A 52 -8.15 5.72 -15.47
C LYS A 52 -8.61 6.67 -16.56
N LEU A 53 -9.30 7.74 -16.19
CA LEU A 53 -9.73 8.79 -17.11
C LEU A 53 -8.61 9.78 -17.49
N ARG A 54 -7.42 9.63 -16.90
CA ARG A 54 -6.28 10.55 -17.09
C ARG A 54 -6.60 12.00 -16.74
N ASN A 55 -7.50 12.20 -15.78
CA ASN A 55 -7.84 13.52 -15.27
C ASN A 55 -6.92 13.87 -14.09
N ALA A 56 -5.76 14.41 -14.39
CA ALA A 56 -4.73 14.73 -13.40
C ALA A 56 -5.20 15.74 -12.35
N ALA A 57 -5.94 16.76 -12.75
CA ALA A 57 -6.43 17.81 -11.84
C ALA A 57 -7.37 17.25 -10.77
N GLN A 58 -8.36 16.46 -11.18
CA GLN A 58 -9.29 15.82 -10.26
C GLN A 58 -8.63 14.73 -9.42
N ALA A 59 -7.70 13.97 -10.01
CA ALA A 59 -6.92 12.98 -9.28
C ALA A 59 -6.13 13.63 -8.14
N GLN A 60 -5.49 14.77 -8.41
CA GLN A 60 -4.74 15.52 -7.40
C GLN A 60 -5.64 15.97 -6.23
N LEU A 61 -6.85 16.44 -6.53
CA LEU A 61 -7.81 16.84 -5.49
C LEU A 61 -8.20 15.66 -4.59
N GLN A 62 -8.44 14.50 -5.18
CA GLN A 62 -8.75 13.29 -4.41
C GLN A 62 -7.56 12.85 -3.56
N LEU A 63 -6.35 12.95 -4.09
CA LEU A 63 -5.14 12.62 -3.35
C LEU A 63 -4.96 13.54 -2.14
N ASN A 64 -5.21 14.83 -2.28
CA ASN A 64 -5.17 15.79 -1.17
C ASN A 64 -6.20 15.44 -0.10
N THR A 65 -7.40 15.03 -0.50
CA THR A 65 -8.44 14.59 0.43
C THR A 65 -8.00 13.33 1.20
N LEU A 66 -7.37 12.37 0.52
CA LEU A 66 -6.82 11.18 1.18
C LEU A 66 -5.74 11.53 2.21
N ASP A 67 -4.85 12.47 1.87
CA ASP A 67 -3.84 12.98 2.81
C ASP A 67 -4.49 13.50 4.09
N ASN A 68 -5.49 14.35 3.95
CA ASN A 68 -6.19 14.94 5.08
C ASN A 68 -6.91 13.88 5.93
N LEU A 69 -7.59 12.95 5.29
CA LEU A 69 -8.31 11.87 5.99
C LEU A 69 -7.34 10.97 6.77
N ALA A 70 -6.22 10.60 6.18
CA ALA A 70 -5.22 9.76 6.84
C ALA A 70 -4.60 10.49 8.05
N GLU A 71 -4.25 11.76 7.89
CA GLU A 71 -3.68 12.58 8.96
C GLU A 71 -4.66 12.77 10.10
N GLU A 72 -5.90 13.18 9.82
CA GLU A 72 -6.93 13.37 10.83
C GLU A 72 -7.27 12.08 11.58
N SER A 73 -7.27 10.94 10.89
CA SER A 73 -7.59 9.64 11.50
C SER A 73 -6.54 9.16 12.49
N GLY A 74 -5.27 9.50 12.26
CA GLY A 74 -4.15 8.96 13.01
C GLY A 74 -3.97 7.45 12.87
N ASN A 75 -4.65 6.81 11.90
CA ASN A 75 -4.61 5.37 11.70
C ASN A 75 -3.43 4.97 10.82
N PRO A 76 -2.45 4.19 11.33
CA PRO A 76 -1.28 3.77 10.56
C PRO A 76 -1.63 2.96 9.30
N GLU A 77 -2.71 2.20 9.31
CA GLU A 77 -3.16 1.43 8.15
C GLU A 77 -3.56 2.33 6.99
N LEU A 78 -4.25 3.43 7.27
CA LEU A 78 -4.62 4.40 6.25
C LEU A 78 -3.40 5.14 5.72
N THR A 79 -2.43 5.44 6.56
CA THR A 79 -1.17 6.06 6.15
C THR A 79 -0.37 5.15 5.21
N GLU A 80 -0.31 3.85 5.51
CA GLU A 80 0.34 2.85 4.66
C GLU A 80 -0.35 2.74 3.30
N GLU A 81 -1.67 2.62 3.31
CA GLU A 81 -2.49 2.53 2.08
C GLU A 81 -2.36 3.79 1.23
N LEU A 82 -2.32 4.96 1.87
CA LEU A 82 -2.09 6.22 1.19
C LEU A 82 -0.73 6.24 0.48
N LEU A 83 0.33 5.78 1.14
CA LEU A 83 1.67 5.75 0.55
C LEU A 83 1.72 4.84 -0.68
N TYR A 84 1.07 3.68 -0.61
CA TYR A 84 0.92 2.77 -1.75
C TYR A 84 0.18 3.45 -2.91
N THR A 85 -0.94 4.10 -2.62
CA THR A 85 -1.76 4.81 -3.61
C THR A 85 -1.02 5.98 -4.25
N LYS A 86 -0.25 6.74 -3.46
CA LYS A 86 0.61 7.83 -3.97
C LYS A 86 1.68 7.31 -4.91
N THR A 87 2.29 6.20 -4.59
CA THR A 87 3.32 5.58 -5.44
C THR A 87 2.75 5.28 -6.82
N ASP A 88 1.59 4.64 -6.88
CA ASP A 88 0.90 4.36 -8.14
C ASP A 88 0.57 5.64 -8.91
N TYR A 89 0.00 6.62 -8.22
CA TYR A 89 -0.37 7.91 -8.81
C TYR A 89 0.84 8.59 -9.46
N PHE A 90 1.95 8.69 -8.74
CA PHE A 90 3.13 9.37 -9.26
C PHE A 90 3.70 8.69 -10.51
N TYR A 91 3.80 7.37 -10.52
CA TYR A 91 4.32 6.66 -11.68
C TYR A 91 3.36 6.70 -12.88
N ILE A 92 2.06 6.63 -12.64
CA ILE A 92 1.06 6.69 -13.73
C ILE A 92 1.06 8.06 -14.39
N PHE A 93 1.23 9.13 -13.64
CA PHE A 93 1.32 10.50 -14.16
C PHE A 93 2.75 10.96 -14.45
N GLU A 94 3.67 10.02 -14.61
CA GLU A 94 5.06 10.26 -15.04
C GLU A 94 5.86 11.19 -14.12
N GLN A 95 5.53 11.19 -12.83
CA GLN A 95 6.27 11.89 -11.79
C GLN A 95 7.28 10.93 -11.16
N LYS A 96 8.31 10.56 -11.92
CA LYS A 96 9.26 9.50 -11.54
C LYS A 96 9.99 9.81 -10.24
N LYS A 97 10.42 11.05 -10.02
CA LYS A 97 11.17 11.45 -8.82
C LYS A 97 10.34 11.23 -7.55
N GLU A 98 9.11 11.72 -7.57
CA GLU A 98 8.17 11.57 -6.47
C GLU A 98 7.77 10.11 -6.28
N GLY A 99 7.57 9.39 -7.39
CA GLY A 99 7.27 7.96 -7.40
C GLY A 99 8.39 7.14 -6.77
N ASP A 100 9.64 7.41 -7.15
CA ASP A 100 10.81 6.71 -6.59
C ASP A 100 10.94 6.96 -5.08
N ALA A 101 10.73 8.20 -4.64
CA ALA A 101 10.78 8.54 -3.22
C ALA A 101 9.70 7.81 -2.42
N ALA A 102 8.46 7.82 -2.90
CA ALA A 102 7.35 7.12 -2.27
C ALA A 102 7.55 5.60 -2.26
N PHE A 103 8.00 5.04 -3.38
CA PHE A 103 8.27 3.62 -3.52
C PHE A 103 9.36 3.15 -2.54
N ASN A 104 10.47 3.86 -2.47
CA ASN A 104 11.57 3.52 -1.56
C ASN A 104 11.13 3.59 -0.10
N LYS A 105 10.34 4.58 0.27
CA LYS A 105 9.77 4.70 1.61
C LYS A 105 8.85 3.53 1.94
N LEU A 106 7.98 3.15 1.01
CA LEU A 106 7.06 2.04 1.16
C LEU A 106 7.80 0.72 1.34
N ILE A 107 8.78 0.44 0.49
CA ILE A 107 9.64 -0.75 0.57
C ILE A 107 10.35 -0.82 1.93
N SER A 108 10.94 0.29 2.37
CA SER A 108 11.63 0.37 3.66
C SER A 108 10.70 0.02 4.83
N GLN A 109 9.49 0.56 4.82
CA GLN A 109 8.50 0.28 5.87
C GLN A 109 8.10 -1.20 5.91
N TYR A 110 7.86 -1.82 4.75
CA TYR A 110 7.54 -3.24 4.68
C TYR A 110 8.71 -4.13 5.11
N ARG A 111 9.94 -3.76 4.75
CA ARG A 111 11.14 -4.50 5.17
C ARG A 111 11.35 -4.44 6.69
N GLU A 112 11.15 -3.28 7.31
CA GLU A 112 11.26 -3.12 8.76
C GLU A 112 10.27 -3.99 9.51
N LYS A 113 9.06 -4.13 8.96
CA LYS A 113 8.00 -5.00 9.52
C LYS A 113 8.19 -6.48 9.14
N LYS A 114 9.20 -6.81 8.36
CA LYS A 114 9.43 -8.15 7.81
C LYS A 114 8.28 -8.68 6.95
N GLU A 115 7.55 -7.76 6.32
CA GLU A 115 6.47 -8.07 5.38
C GLU A 115 7.01 -8.23 3.96
N TYR A 116 7.85 -9.23 3.76
CA TYR A 116 8.61 -9.43 2.53
C TYR A 116 7.75 -9.72 1.30
N GLY A 117 6.61 -10.40 1.49
CA GLY A 117 5.65 -10.63 0.42
C GLY A 117 5.08 -9.33 -0.15
N LYS A 118 4.82 -8.35 0.70
CA LYS A 118 4.33 -7.04 0.27
C LYS A 118 5.39 -6.26 -0.52
N VAL A 119 6.66 -6.41 -0.18
CA VAL A 119 7.77 -5.83 -0.98
C VAL A 119 7.76 -6.40 -2.39
N SER A 120 7.63 -7.72 -2.51
CA SER A 120 7.54 -8.40 -3.82
C SER A 120 6.34 -7.91 -4.63
N GLU A 121 5.18 -7.76 -3.99
CA GLU A 121 3.97 -7.21 -4.63
C GLU A 121 4.20 -5.78 -5.15
N CYS A 122 4.90 -4.94 -4.40
CA CYS A 122 5.23 -3.59 -4.84
C CYS A 122 6.06 -3.58 -6.13
N TYR A 123 7.08 -4.43 -6.21
CA TYR A 123 7.87 -4.55 -7.44
C TYR A 123 7.04 -5.05 -8.62
N GLN A 124 6.23 -6.08 -8.41
CA GLN A 124 5.36 -6.64 -9.44
C GLN A 124 4.33 -5.61 -9.93
N ASN A 125 3.76 -4.82 -9.02
CA ASN A 125 2.83 -3.76 -9.36
C ASN A 125 3.49 -2.66 -10.20
N LEU A 126 4.70 -2.24 -9.84
CA LEU A 126 5.43 -1.22 -10.60
C LEU A 126 5.80 -1.73 -12.00
N ILE A 127 6.18 -3.00 -12.14
CA ILE A 127 6.41 -3.63 -13.45
C ILE A 127 5.12 -3.59 -14.28
N ALA A 128 3.98 -3.89 -13.68
CA ALA A 128 2.68 -3.84 -14.38
C ALA A 128 2.32 -2.42 -14.85
N ILE A 129 2.56 -1.42 -14.00
CA ILE A 129 2.35 0.00 -14.35
C ILE A 129 3.24 0.40 -15.53
N ALA A 130 4.52 0.05 -15.47
CA ALA A 130 5.49 0.35 -16.53
C ALA A 130 5.10 -0.32 -17.86
N ARG A 131 4.62 -1.57 -17.78
CA ARG A 131 4.16 -2.31 -18.95
C ARG A 131 2.96 -1.65 -19.62
N LYS A 132 1.95 -1.24 -18.84
CA LYS A 132 0.77 -0.53 -19.37
C LYS A 132 1.12 0.79 -20.03
N ALA A 133 2.11 1.49 -19.48
CA ALA A 133 2.59 2.76 -20.01
C ALA A 133 3.58 2.60 -21.17
N ASN A 134 3.93 1.39 -21.55
CA ASN A 134 5.01 1.08 -22.51
C ASN A 134 6.34 1.74 -22.13
N ASN A 135 6.59 1.90 -20.85
CA ASN A 135 7.83 2.46 -20.33
C ASN A 135 8.87 1.36 -20.12
N THR A 136 9.57 1.02 -21.20
CA THR A 136 10.54 -0.07 -21.21
C THR A 136 11.70 0.17 -20.23
N SER A 137 12.17 1.41 -20.12
CA SER A 137 13.28 1.75 -19.22
C SER A 137 12.89 1.51 -17.75
N LEU A 138 11.72 1.98 -17.34
CA LEU A 138 11.22 1.75 -15.97
C LEU A 138 10.99 0.26 -15.71
N MET A 139 10.43 -0.45 -16.70
CA MET A 139 10.19 -1.88 -16.57
C MET A 139 11.49 -2.67 -16.38
N GLU A 140 12.51 -2.39 -17.15
CA GLU A 140 13.82 -3.05 -17.05
C GLU A 140 14.49 -2.75 -15.72
N GLN A 141 14.54 -1.48 -15.31
CA GLN A 141 15.14 -1.06 -14.04
C GLN A 141 14.44 -1.71 -12.85
N THR A 142 13.11 -1.73 -12.88
CA THR A 142 12.32 -2.34 -11.80
C THR A 142 12.51 -3.84 -11.75
N TYR A 143 12.55 -4.49 -12.91
CA TYR A 143 12.77 -5.93 -13.00
C TYR A 143 14.14 -6.33 -12.43
N GLU A 144 15.19 -5.59 -12.74
CA GLU A 144 16.53 -5.82 -12.17
C GLU A 144 16.52 -5.72 -10.64
N LYS A 145 15.89 -4.68 -10.10
CA LYS A 145 15.75 -4.49 -8.65
C LYS A 145 14.93 -5.61 -8.02
N TYR A 146 13.89 -6.07 -8.71
CA TYR A 146 13.07 -7.18 -8.25
C TYR A 146 13.87 -8.48 -8.19
N MET A 147 14.72 -8.75 -9.17
CA MET A 147 15.58 -9.93 -9.17
C MET A 147 16.57 -9.90 -8.01
N VAL A 148 17.21 -8.75 -7.75
CA VAL A 148 18.10 -8.57 -6.59
C VAL A 148 17.31 -8.79 -5.29
N TRP A 149 16.10 -8.27 -5.19
CA TRP A 149 15.25 -8.47 -4.03
C TRP A 149 14.90 -9.95 -3.83
N THR A 150 14.55 -10.66 -4.90
CA THR A 150 14.21 -12.09 -4.84
C THR A 150 15.34 -12.93 -4.25
N ASP A 151 16.59 -12.60 -4.58
CA ASP A 151 17.76 -13.26 -3.98
C ASP A 151 17.96 -12.82 -2.53
N SER A 152 17.81 -11.54 -2.24
CA SER A 152 17.98 -10.98 -0.88
C SER A 152 16.98 -11.55 0.11
N VAL A 153 15.73 -11.74 -0.28
CA VAL A 153 14.67 -12.23 0.62
C VAL A 153 14.93 -13.65 1.08
N LYS A 154 15.57 -14.47 0.27
CA LYS A 154 15.96 -15.84 0.67
C LYS A 154 16.94 -15.81 1.83
N MET A 155 17.92 -14.92 1.78
CA MET A 155 18.89 -14.75 2.86
C MET A 155 18.25 -14.19 4.13
N LEU A 156 17.43 -13.15 3.99
CA LEU A 156 16.73 -12.54 5.12
C LEU A 156 15.81 -13.53 5.84
N THR A 157 15.08 -14.34 5.07
CA THR A 157 14.21 -15.39 5.63
C THR A 157 15.01 -16.45 6.36
N ALA A 158 16.17 -16.84 5.83
CA ALA A 158 17.06 -17.80 6.47
C ALA A 158 17.64 -17.25 7.79
N GLU A 159 18.08 -15.99 7.80
CA GLU A 159 18.55 -15.31 9.01
C GLU A 159 17.47 -15.23 10.08
N ASP A 160 16.25 -14.85 9.71
CA ASP A 160 15.13 -14.78 10.64
C ASP A 160 14.80 -16.15 11.27
N LYS A 161 14.90 -17.23 10.48
CA LYS A 161 14.73 -18.61 10.98
C LYS A 161 15.83 -18.99 11.95
N LEU A 162 17.07 -18.64 11.66
CA LEU A 162 18.22 -18.91 12.55
C LEU A 162 18.06 -18.15 13.87
N ASP A 163 17.68 -16.88 13.83
CA ASP A 163 17.43 -16.06 15.02
C ASP A 163 16.33 -16.67 15.89
N ALA A 164 15.22 -17.11 15.28
CA ALA A 164 14.13 -17.75 15.98
C ALA A 164 14.57 -19.05 16.65
N LEU A 165 15.40 -19.86 15.98
CA LEU A 165 15.97 -21.07 16.56
C LEU A 165 16.92 -20.77 17.71
N GLN A 166 17.75 -19.74 17.59
CA GLN A 166 18.65 -19.32 18.65
C GLN A 166 17.90 -18.86 19.89
N GLN A 167 16.85 -18.06 19.73
CA GLN A 167 16.00 -17.62 20.84
C GLN A 167 15.32 -18.81 21.54
N LYS A 168 14.84 -19.77 20.78
CA LYS A 168 14.23 -21.00 21.34
C LYS A 168 15.24 -21.83 22.13
N TYR A 169 16.46 -21.95 21.61
CA TYR A 169 17.56 -22.64 22.29
C TYR A 169 17.89 -21.97 23.62
N ASP A 170 18.09 -20.63 23.60
CA ASP A 170 18.42 -19.85 24.79
C ASP A 170 17.32 -19.95 25.85
N SER A 171 16.04 -19.88 25.44
CA SER A 171 14.89 -20.08 26.35
C SER A 171 14.89 -21.48 26.97
N SER A 172 15.23 -22.50 26.20
CA SER A 172 15.31 -23.89 26.71
C SER A 172 16.42 -24.07 27.71
N LEU A 173 17.59 -23.46 27.47
CA LEU A 173 18.70 -23.49 28.42
C LEU A 173 18.33 -22.80 29.74
N GLN A 174 17.68 -21.65 29.68
CA GLN A 174 17.24 -20.93 30.86
C GLN A 174 16.25 -21.76 31.67
N THR A 175 15.32 -22.42 31.03
CA THR A 175 14.35 -23.31 31.71
C THR A 175 15.03 -24.46 32.41
N ILE A 176 16.04 -25.05 31.78
CA ILE A 176 16.81 -26.18 32.39
C ILE A 176 17.56 -25.64 33.62
N GLN A 177 18.21 -24.51 33.54
CA GLN A 177 18.93 -23.93 34.67
C GLN A 177 18.02 -23.62 35.84
N GLU A 178 16.83 -23.04 35.58
CA GLU A 178 15.83 -22.75 36.62
C GLU A 178 15.36 -24.06 37.32
N LYS A 179 15.20 -25.16 36.59
CA LYS A 179 14.83 -26.45 37.17
C LYS A 179 15.94 -27.02 38.03
N GLU A 180 17.20 -26.93 37.58
CA GLU A 180 18.34 -27.38 38.36
C GLU A 180 18.47 -26.57 39.66
N ASP A 181 18.33 -25.25 39.61
CA ASP A 181 18.39 -24.37 40.78
C ASP A 181 17.28 -24.70 41.81
N ARG A 182 16.08 -25.11 41.35
CA ARG A 182 14.98 -25.51 42.24
C ARG A 182 15.23 -26.86 42.94
N LEU A 183 16.03 -27.75 42.32
CA LEU A 183 16.33 -29.05 42.85
C LEU A 183 17.51 -29.04 43.81
N SER A 184 18.31 -28.01 43.78
CA SER A 184 19.40 -27.81 44.73
C SER A 184 18.97 -27.02 45.97
#